data_5ec8ec2005fedce7ab0127845db7938e
#
_entry.id   5ec8ec2005fedce7ab0127845db7938e
#
_cell.length_a   1.000
_cell.length_b   1.000
_cell.length_c   1.000
_cell.angle_alpha   90.00
_cell.angle_beta   90.00
_cell.angle_gamma   90.00
#
_symmetry.space_group_name_H-M   'P 1'
#
loop_
_entity.id
_entity.type
_entity.pdbx_description
1 polymer ?
#
loop_
_entity_poly.entity_id
_entity_poly.type
_entity_poly.pdbx_seq_one_letter_code
_entity_poly.pdbx_strand_id
1 'polypeptide(L)'
;MNPARRFDLGLIEGRRSVRMAIAALAGIALAGCEQNTYVAPPPPKVDVAVPIRKPITRYLEVTGNTAPIKSVDLVARVQGFLESINYKDGEFVKSGTTLFTIEPETYKLKLDQAQAAQVGAEASLKQAELDYKRQTDLVARQAVSQATLDSSTSTRDNAQANLQQAQANTQMAEVNYGYTKVTAPFDGYVTAHLVSVGELVGASSPPTQLATIVALDPIYVNFNVNEQDVLRIRAEALRRGVTVAELRQLPVEVGLQTEQGYPHEGKLDYLAPTINQSTGTLAVRGLVPNPNRTMLPGYFVRVRVPYEKSGDALLVPDTALGSDQGGRYLLVVNAENVVEQRHVQTGPTEDGGLLVIEDGLKPDDRVVIAGILRAIPGQKVDPQLQKIEQPKVDAKVDTKADGAKTDGSKPDDSKASSK
;
A
#
# COMPACT_ATOMS: atom_id res chain seq x y z
N MET A 1 19.76 -49.89 -94.68
CA MET A 1 20.83 -50.36 -95.55
C MET A 1 21.86 -51.13 -94.66
N ASN A 2 21.91 -52.42 -94.90
CA ASN A 2 22.91 -53.46 -94.51
C ASN A 2 24.30 -53.02 -94.99
N PRO A 3 25.41 -53.60 -94.60
CA PRO A 3 25.63 -55.01 -94.15
C PRO A 3 26.67 -55.20 -92.97
N ALA A 4 26.44 -56.26 -92.22
CA ALA A 4 27.28 -57.47 -92.03
C ALA A 4 28.84 -57.43 -92.25
N ARG A 5 29.56 -57.92 -91.24
CA ARG A 5 30.54 -59.05 -91.44
C ARG A 5 30.88 -59.69 -90.06
N ARG A 6 30.71 -61.01 -90.16
CA ARG A 6 31.24 -62.07 -89.29
C ARG A 6 32.78 -62.02 -89.22
N PHE A 7 33.33 -62.45 -88.12
CA PHE A 7 34.38 -63.49 -88.10
C PHE A 7 34.42 -64.25 -86.80
N ASP A 8 34.66 -65.46 -86.96
CA ASP A 8 34.51 -66.61 -86.10
C ASP A 8 35.77 -66.94 -85.28
N LEU A 9 35.61 -67.85 -84.31
CA LEU A 9 36.45 -68.86 -83.73
C LEU A 9 37.73 -68.51 -82.95
N GLY A 10 37.77 -69.02 -81.74
CA GLY A 10 38.99 -69.49 -81.13
C GLY A 10 38.88 -69.80 -79.61
N LEU A 11 38.48 -71.04 -79.29
CA LEU A 11 39.01 -71.96 -78.27
C LEU A 11 38.80 -71.56 -76.78
N ILE A 12 37.83 -72.13 -76.07
CA ILE A 12 37.89 -73.39 -75.29
C ILE A 12 39.27 -73.67 -74.67
N GLU A 13 39.52 -73.26 -73.44
CA GLU A 13 40.28 -73.93 -72.38
C GLU A 13 40.49 -73.11 -71.07
N GLY A 14 39.86 -72.10 -70.83
CA GLY A 14 40.01 -71.31 -69.58
C GLY A 14 38.79 -71.30 -68.58
N ARG A 15 37.81 -72.14 -68.84
CA ARG A 15 36.48 -72.00 -68.10
C ARG A 15 36.45 -72.69 -66.72
N ARG A 16 37.49 -73.47 -66.31
CA ARG A 16 37.44 -74.12 -64.99
C ARG A 16 38.18 -73.35 -63.89
N SER A 17 39.32 -72.70 -64.25
CA SER A 17 40.08 -71.91 -63.27
C SER A 17 39.39 -70.57 -62.88
N VAL A 18 38.68 -69.91 -63.80
CA VAL A 18 37.98 -68.68 -63.56
C VAL A 18 36.71 -68.89 -62.67
N ARG A 19 36.05 -70.05 -62.81
CA ARG A 19 34.92 -70.38 -61.94
C ARG A 19 35.32 -70.69 -60.49
N MET A 20 36.51 -71.28 -60.26
CA MET A 20 37.02 -71.48 -58.89
C MET A 20 37.48 -70.16 -58.23
N ALA A 21 38.07 -69.27 -58.99
CA ALA A 21 38.51 -67.96 -58.48
C ALA A 21 37.29 -67.04 -58.12
N ILE A 22 36.25 -67.08 -58.93
CA ILE A 22 35.02 -66.32 -58.65
C ILE A 22 34.26 -66.93 -57.47
N ALA A 23 34.24 -68.24 -57.28
CA ALA A 23 33.62 -68.88 -56.11
C ALA A 23 34.39 -68.62 -54.83
N ALA A 24 35.73 -68.52 -54.88
CA ALA A 24 36.59 -68.17 -53.73
C ALA A 24 36.44 -66.66 -53.35
N LEU A 25 36.32 -65.77 -54.33
CA LEU A 25 36.06 -64.34 -54.06
C LEU A 25 34.63 -64.09 -53.53
N ALA A 26 33.62 -64.85 -53.99
CA ALA A 26 32.31 -64.77 -53.47
C ALA A 26 32.15 -65.33 -52.04
N GLY A 27 32.99 -66.33 -51.66
CA GLY A 27 33.01 -66.83 -50.28
C GLY A 27 33.69 -65.89 -49.27
N ILE A 28 34.64 -65.07 -49.69
CA ILE A 28 35.28 -64.06 -48.83
C ILE A 28 34.40 -62.81 -48.66
N ALA A 29 33.56 -62.49 -49.64
CA ALA A 29 32.62 -61.36 -49.54
C ALA A 29 31.40 -61.63 -48.62
N LEU A 30 31.07 -62.89 -48.31
CA LEU A 30 30.00 -63.21 -47.34
C LEU A 30 30.48 -63.39 -45.92
N ALA A 31 31.78 -63.44 -45.64
CA ALA A 31 32.31 -63.54 -44.25
C ALA A 31 32.54 -62.16 -43.58
N GLY A 32 32.28 -61.01 -44.25
CA GLY A 32 32.51 -59.65 -43.75
C GLY A 32 31.20 -58.89 -43.26
N CYS A 33 30.06 -59.54 -43.12
CA CYS A 33 28.96 -58.99 -42.42
C CYS A 33 29.10 -59.21 -40.91
N GLU A 34 30.02 -58.47 -40.26
CA GLU A 34 29.90 -58.22 -38.86
C GLU A 34 28.54 -57.46 -38.66
N GLN A 35 27.63 -58.07 -37.94
CA GLN A 35 26.44 -57.46 -37.52
C GLN A 35 26.90 -56.24 -36.69
N ASN A 36 26.77 -55.05 -37.30
CA ASN A 36 26.97 -53.78 -36.60
C ASN A 36 25.84 -53.68 -35.59
N THR A 37 26.06 -54.29 -34.43
CA THR A 37 25.13 -54.21 -33.30
C THR A 37 25.14 -52.75 -32.89
N TYR A 38 24.10 -51.98 -33.28
CA TYR A 38 23.89 -50.63 -32.79
C TYR A 38 23.81 -50.70 -31.26
N VAL A 39 24.89 -50.38 -30.59
CA VAL A 39 24.87 -50.12 -29.13
C VAL A 39 24.27 -48.74 -28.94
N ALA A 40 23.05 -48.70 -28.50
CA ALA A 40 22.38 -47.45 -28.17
C ALA A 40 23.28 -46.67 -27.19
N PRO A 41 23.58 -45.39 -27.46
CA PRO A 41 24.38 -44.59 -26.54
C PRO A 41 23.75 -44.63 -25.15
N PRO A 42 24.56 -44.60 -24.09
CA PRO A 42 24.05 -44.63 -22.73
C PRO A 42 23.08 -43.46 -22.51
N PRO A 43 22.01 -43.63 -21.71
CA PRO A 43 21.05 -42.59 -21.44
C PRO A 43 21.75 -41.31 -20.94
N PRO A 44 21.38 -40.13 -21.44
CA PRO A 44 22.00 -38.88 -21.04
C PRO A 44 21.75 -38.61 -19.55
N LYS A 45 22.77 -38.13 -18.87
CA LYS A 45 22.68 -37.75 -17.46
C LYS A 45 21.92 -36.39 -17.34
N VAL A 46 20.93 -36.35 -16.46
CA VAL A 46 20.15 -35.17 -16.13
C VAL A 46 20.03 -35.03 -14.63
N ASP A 47 20.10 -33.80 -14.12
CA ASP A 47 19.91 -33.55 -12.69
C ASP A 47 18.42 -33.38 -12.41
N VAL A 48 17.93 -34.16 -11.46
CA VAL A 48 16.54 -34.16 -11.04
C VAL A 48 16.42 -33.83 -9.58
N ALA A 49 15.36 -33.13 -9.21
CA ALA A 49 15.04 -32.86 -7.82
C ALA A 49 13.55 -33.06 -7.52
N VAL A 50 13.26 -33.34 -6.26
CA VAL A 50 11.90 -33.35 -5.74
C VAL A 50 11.51 -31.91 -5.39
N PRO A 51 10.27 -31.45 -5.72
CA PRO A 51 9.80 -30.11 -5.36
C PRO A 51 9.92 -29.83 -3.86
N ILE A 52 10.29 -28.60 -3.51
CA ILE A 52 10.33 -28.19 -2.12
C ILE A 52 8.89 -27.89 -1.66
N ARG A 53 8.49 -28.43 -0.50
CA ARG A 53 7.25 -28.06 0.16
C ARG A 53 7.50 -26.95 1.15
N LYS A 54 6.84 -25.80 0.98
CA LYS A 54 6.99 -24.65 1.87
C LYS A 54 5.63 -23.93 2.00
N PRO A 55 5.25 -23.52 3.22
CA PRO A 55 4.12 -22.61 3.35
C PRO A 55 4.46 -21.27 2.69
N ILE A 56 3.56 -20.78 1.87
CA ILE A 56 3.67 -19.48 1.21
C ILE A 56 2.54 -18.56 1.63
N THR A 57 2.82 -17.26 1.64
CA THR A 57 1.81 -16.23 1.81
C THR A 57 1.58 -15.55 0.48
N ARG A 58 0.34 -15.55 0.00
CA ARG A 58 -0.03 -14.81 -1.21
C ARG A 58 -0.38 -13.39 -0.84
N TYR A 59 0.18 -12.46 -1.58
CA TYR A 59 -0.03 -11.04 -1.41
C TYR A 59 -0.83 -10.46 -2.58
N LEU A 60 -1.73 -9.56 -2.26
CA LEU A 60 -2.28 -8.62 -3.23
C LEU A 60 -1.32 -7.43 -3.27
N GLU A 61 -0.71 -7.19 -4.42
CA GLU A 61 0.19 -6.06 -4.65
C GLU A 61 -0.50 -5.02 -5.52
N VAL A 62 -0.57 -3.80 -5.00
CA VAL A 62 -1.20 -2.66 -5.68
C VAL A 62 -0.41 -1.39 -5.41
N THR A 63 -0.66 -0.36 -6.20
CA THR A 63 -0.18 1.00 -5.92
C THR A 63 -1.24 1.80 -5.21
N GLY A 64 -0.81 2.67 -4.31
CA GLY A 64 -1.67 3.57 -3.56
C GLY A 64 -1.08 4.96 -3.43
N ASN A 65 -1.79 5.82 -2.73
CA ASN A 65 -1.32 7.15 -2.37
C ASN A 65 -1.57 7.43 -0.89
N THR A 66 -0.65 8.17 -0.29
CA THR A 66 -0.77 8.60 1.11
C THR A 66 -1.70 9.79 1.25
N ALA A 67 -2.41 9.86 2.37
CA ALA A 67 -3.27 10.99 2.74
C ALA A 67 -3.18 11.26 4.25
N PRO A 68 -3.36 12.51 4.71
CA PRO A 68 -3.32 12.80 6.14
C PRO A 68 -4.54 12.18 6.85
N ILE A 69 -4.36 11.80 8.13
CA ILE A 69 -5.49 11.29 8.93
C ILE A 69 -6.52 12.37 9.22
N LYS A 70 -6.07 13.61 9.37
CA LYS A 70 -6.92 14.82 9.52
C LYS A 70 -6.34 15.93 8.67
N SER A 71 -7.21 16.65 7.99
CA SER A 71 -6.87 17.85 7.22
C SER A 71 -8.02 18.83 7.35
N VAL A 72 -7.75 20.04 7.81
CA VAL A 72 -8.75 21.10 7.98
C VAL A 72 -8.19 22.41 7.47
N ASP A 73 -8.99 23.08 6.63
CA ASP A 73 -8.69 24.44 6.19
C ASP A 73 -9.12 25.42 7.28
N LEU A 74 -8.17 26.20 7.75
CA LEU A 74 -8.38 27.28 8.70
C LEU A 74 -8.94 28.47 7.94
N VAL A 75 -10.17 28.87 8.28
CA VAL A 75 -10.87 29.96 7.58
C VAL A 75 -11.24 31.06 8.55
N ALA A 76 -11.26 32.30 8.06
CA ALA A 76 -11.77 33.45 8.79
C ALA A 76 -13.28 33.38 8.87
N ARG A 77 -13.84 33.32 10.10
CA ARG A 77 -15.30 33.31 10.38
C ARG A 77 -15.89 34.66 10.63
N VAL A 78 -15.05 35.67 10.88
CA VAL A 78 -15.41 37.05 11.11
C VAL A 78 -14.58 37.94 10.16
N GLN A 79 -15.16 39.07 9.81
CA GLN A 79 -14.53 40.07 8.96
C GLN A 79 -13.62 40.99 9.79
N GLY A 80 -12.40 41.25 9.33
CA GLY A 80 -11.50 42.20 9.95
C GLY A 80 -10.10 42.14 9.31
N PHE A 81 -9.23 43.02 9.72
CA PHE A 81 -7.83 42.99 9.28
C PHE A 81 -7.05 41.94 10.06
N LEU A 82 -6.18 41.20 9.37
CA LEU A 82 -5.29 40.25 10.02
C LEU A 82 -4.24 41.02 10.81
N GLU A 83 -4.23 40.89 12.14
CA GLU A 83 -3.30 41.60 13.04
C GLU A 83 -1.98 40.86 13.20
N SER A 84 -2.04 39.54 13.40
CA SER A 84 -0.83 38.73 13.62
C SER A 84 -0.98 37.30 13.15
N ILE A 85 0.18 36.72 12.79
CA ILE A 85 0.38 35.29 12.52
C ILE A 85 1.34 34.77 13.59
N ASN A 86 0.86 33.81 14.40
CA ASN A 86 1.56 33.37 15.62
C ASN A 86 2.21 32.00 15.49
N TYR A 87 2.57 31.59 14.29
CA TYR A 87 3.29 30.34 14.00
C TYR A 87 4.27 30.55 12.87
N LYS A 88 5.19 29.59 12.66
CA LYS A 88 6.05 29.52 11.49
C LYS A 88 5.51 28.52 10.49
N ASP A 89 5.65 28.82 9.21
CA ASP A 89 5.24 27.94 8.13
C ASP A 89 5.87 26.54 8.28
N GLY A 90 5.04 25.50 8.23
CA GLY A 90 5.47 24.12 8.44
C GLY A 90 5.69 23.71 9.89
N GLU A 91 5.38 24.57 10.87
CA GLU A 91 5.54 24.27 12.28
C GLU A 91 4.51 23.29 12.80
N PHE A 92 4.92 22.44 13.75
CA PHE A 92 4.01 21.60 14.53
C PHE A 92 3.37 22.41 15.65
N VAL A 93 2.05 22.38 15.71
CA VAL A 93 1.26 23.11 16.71
C VAL A 93 0.36 22.16 17.48
N LYS A 94 0.10 22.50 18.74
CA LYS A 94 -0.85 21.78 19.59
C LYS A 94 -2.26 22.32 19.43
N SER A 95 -3.26 21.48 19.64
CA SER A 95 -4.66 21.87 19.72
C SER A 95 -4.87 23.03 20.68
N GLY A 96 -5.69 24.01 20.26
CA GLY A 96 -5.97 25.22 21.03
C GLY A 96 -4.94 26.36 20.91
N THR A 97 -3.78 26.12 20.26
CA THR A 97 -2.80 27.20 19.99
C THR A 97 -3.42 28.23 19.04
N THR A 98 -3.37 29.51 19.39
CA THR A 98 -3.81 30.60 18.53
C THR A 98 -2.82 30.78 17.38
N LEU A 99 -3.29 30.63 16.15
CA LEU A 99 -2.48 30.70 14.91
C LEU A 99 -2.59 32.07 14.24
N PHE A 100 -3.82 32.63 14.22
CA PHE A 100 -4.07 33.93 13.62
C PHE A 100 -4.91 34.78 14.58
N THR A 101 -4.70 36.07 14.56
CA THR A 101 -5.49 37.06 15.26
C THR A 101 -6.08 38.07 14.27
N ILE A 102 -7.40 38.19 14.26
CA ILE A 102 -8.15 39.09 13.39
C ILE A 102 -8.68 40.24 14.27
N GLU A 103 -8.29 41.47 14.02
CA GLU A 103 -8.77 42.74 14.63
C GLU A 103 -9.73 42.56 15.84
N PRO A 104 -9.24 42.20 17.05
CA PRO A 104 -10.11 41.79 18.14
C PRO A 104 -10.80 42.97 18.83
N GLU A 105 -10.28 44.19 18.66
CA GLU A 105 -10.70 45.36 19.40
C GLU A 105 -12.17 45.72 19.14
N THR A 106 -12.57 45.78 17.88
CA THR A 106 -13.94 46.05 17.46
C THR A 106 -14.96 45.06 18.07
N TYR A 107 -14.60 43.79 18.09
CA TYR A 107 -15.42 42.69 18.63
C TYR A 107 -15.44 42.69 20.15
N LYS A 108 -14.35 43.05 20.79
CA LYS A 108 -14.26 43.23 22.23
C LYS A 108 -15.18 44.36 22.72
N LEU A 109 -15.15 45.51 22.04
CA LEU A 109 -16.05 46.65 22.37
C LEU A 109 -17.52 46.25 22.23
N LYS A 110 -17.89 45.46 21.21
CA LYS A 110 -19.25 44.92 21.07
C LYS A 110 -19.63 43.96 22.21
N LEU A 111 -18.70 43.13 22.66
CA LEU A 111 -18.89 42.24 23.80
C LEU A 111 -19.09 43.05 25.11
N ASP A 112 -18.21 44.03 25.36
CA ASP A 112 -18.33 44.91 26.54
C ASP A 112 -19.64 45.68 26.57
N GLN A 113 -20.11 46.14 25.41
CA GLN A 113 -21.43 46.79 25.26
C GLN A 113 -22.60 45.83 25.58
N ALA A 114 -22.55 44.60 25.08
CA ALA A 114 -23.60 43.61 25.34
C ALA A 114 -23.60 43.18 26.81
N GLN A 115 -22.46 43.03 27.43
CA GLN A 115 -22.32 42.75 28.86
C GLN A 115 -22.91 43.88 29.73
N ALA A 116 -22.65 45.13 29.37
CA ALA A 116 -23.22 46.26 30.09
C ALA A 116 -24.77 46.28 29.97
N ALA A 117 -25.31 45.97 28.79
CA ALA A 117 -26.76 45.85 28.58
C ALA A 117 -27.36 44.70 29.41
N GLN A 118 -26.68 43.57 29.50
CA GLN A 118 -27.11 42.46 30.34
C GLN A 118 -27.17 42.85 31.84
N VAL A 119 -26.13 43.50 32.35
CA VAL A 119 -26.11 44.00 33.74
C VAL A 119 -27.27 44.96 33.99
N GLY A 120 -27.60 45.85 33.03
CA GLY A 120 -28.73 46.74 33.12
C GLY A 120 -30.11 46.01 33.18
N ALA A 121 -30.25 44.97 32.34
CA ALA A 121 -31.45 44.12 32.34
C ALA A 121 -31.61 43.33 33.65
N GLU A 122 -30.50 42.81 34.19
CA GLU A 122 -30.46 42.11 35.48
C GLU A 122 -30.88 43.01 36.63
N ALA A 123 -30.41 44.27 36.69
CA ALA A 123 -30.81 45.25 37.67
C ALA A 123 -32.30 45.56 37.52
N SER A 124 -32.86 45.72 36.33
CA SER A 124 -34.23 45.91 36.03
C SER A 124 -35.12 44.73 36.50
N LEU A 125 -34.73 43.53 36.29
CA LEU A 125 -35.39 42.32 36.76
C LEU A 125 -35.42 42.29 38.29
N LYS A 126 -34.29 42.53 38.94
CA LYS A 126 -34.20 42.60 40.40
C LYS A 126 -35.14 43.62 41.01
N GLN A 127 -35.27 44.80 40.40
CA GLN A 127 -36.22 45.82 40.80
C GLN A 127 -37.66 45.31 40.66
N ALA A 128 -38.02 44.72 39.51
CA ALA A 128 -39.35 44.18 39.25
C ALA A 128 -39.72 43.03 40.19
N GLU A 129 -38.78 42.17 40.54
CA GLU A 129 -38.97 41.10 41.53
C GLU A 129 -39.23 41.62 42.93
N LEU A 130 -38.52 42.65 43.37
CA LEU A 130 -38.75 43.29 44.66
C LEU A 130 -40.11 43.94 44.70
N ASP A 131 -40.55 44.59 43.62
CA ASP A 131 -41.85 45.18 43.52
C ASP A 131 -42.97 44.12 43.49
N TYR A 132 -42.84 43.06 42.71
CA TYR A 132 -43.75 41.93 42.71
C TYR A 132 -43.85 41.28 44.09
N LYS A 133 -42.77 41.01 44.78
CA LYS A 133 -42.82 40.52 46.17
C LYS A 133 -43.58 41.44 47.13
N ARG A 134 -43.30 42.71 47.02
CA ARG A 134 -44.04 43.73 47.83
C ARG A 134 -45.51 43.69 47.55
N GLN A 135 -45.92 43.65 46.26
CA GLN A 135 -47.39 43.63 45.94
C GLN A 135 -48.06 42.32 46.39
N THR A 136 -47.35 41.22 46.31
CA THR A 136 -47.82 39.91 46.80
C THR A 136 -48.13 39.97 48.30
N ASP A 137 -47.19 40.55 49.09
CA ASP A 137 -47.37 40.71 50.53
C ASP A 137 -48.56 41.68 50.90
N LEU A 138 -48.79 42.73 50.10
CA LEU A 138 -49.86 43.67 50.27
C LEU A 138 -51.22 43.07 49.90
N VAL A 139 -51.33 42.28 48.84
CA VAL A 139 -52.55 41.54 48.48
C VAL A 139 -52.94 40.57 49.59
N ALA A 140 -51.96 39.84 50.14
CA ALA A 140 -52.17 38.89 51.25
C ALA A 140 -52.79 39.61 52.49
N ARG A 141 -52.50 40.92 52.66
CA ARG A 141 -53.03 41.76 53.70
C ARG A 141 -54.27 42.53 53.27
N GLN A 142 -54.82 42.26 52.07
CA GLN A 142 -56.01 42.98 51.48
C GLN A 142 -55.80 44.50 51.32
N ALA A 143 -54.56 44.95 51.21
CA ALA A 143 -54.21 46.38 51.14
C ALA A 143 -54.20 46.95 49.71
N VAL A 144 -54.14 46.06 48.67
CA VAL A 144 -54.15 46.41 47.24
C VAL A 144 -55.00 45.44 46.42
N SER A 145 -55.38 45.83 45.19
CA SER A 145 -56.23 45.01 44.29
C SER A 145 -55.42 43.86 43.61
N GLN A 146 -56.13 42.82 43.22
CA GLN A 146 -55.53 41.72 42.39
C GLN A 146 -54.98 42.26 41.06
N ALA A 147 -55.68 43.25 40.46
CA ALA A 147 -55.21 43.88 39.22
C ALA A 147 -53.78 44.50 39.32
N THR A 148 -53.45 45.02 40.54
CA THR A 148 -52.14 45.61 40.83
C THR A 148 -51.03 44.49 40.88
N LEU A 149 -51.40 43.34 41.47
CA LEU A 149 -50.51 42.18 41.51
C LEU A 149 -50.29 41.63 40.08
N ASP A 150 -51.38 41.52 39.29
CA ASP A 150 -51.28 41.03 37.89
C ASP A 150 -50.38 41.93 37.01
N SER A 151 -50.49 43.27 37.22
CA SER A 151 -49.60 44.25 36.56
C SER A 151 -48.14 44.10 36.97
N SER A 152 -47.83 43.89 38.27
CA SER A 152 -46.46 43.69 38.74
C SER A 152 -45.89 42.33 38.30
N THR A 153 -46.77 41.31 38.19
CA THR A 153 -46.38 40.00 37.60
C THR A 153 -45.95 40.16 36.15
N SER A 154 -46.81 40.87 35.35
CA SER A 154 -46.46 41.12 33.93
C SER A 154 -45.18 41.94 33.78
N THR A 155 -44.96 42.93 34.69
CA THR A 155 -43.72 43.73 34.68
C THR A 155 -42.46 42.87 34.97
N ARG A 156 -42.57 42.00 35.99
CA ARG A 156 -41.47 41.04 36.30
C ARG A 156 -41.18 40.09 35.12
N ASP A 157 -42.23 39.50 34.51
CA ASP A 157 -42.13 38.58 33.42
C ASP A 157 -41.52 39.25 32.18
N ASN A 158 -41.92 40.51 31.91
CA ASN A 158 -41.30 41.31 30.84
C ASN A 158 -39.81 41.60 31.14
N ALA A 159 -39.44 41.92 32.38
CA ALA A 159 -38.09 42.17 32.78
C ALA A 159 -37.23 40.86 32.67
N GLN A 160 -37.80 39.71 33.02
CA GLN A 160 -37.19 38.38 32.85
C GLN A 160 -36.92 38.09 31.39
N ALA A 161 -37.89 38.34 30.50
CA ALA A 161 -37.72 38.15 29.06
C ALA A 161 -36.63 39.07 28.47
N ASN A 162 -36.58 40.34 28.93
CA ASN A 162 -35.52 41.28 28.52
C ASN A 162 -34.13 40.84 28.98
N LEU A 163 -33.99 40.26 30.19
CA LEU A 163 -32.72 39.69 30.65
C LEU A 163 -32.28 38.50 29.75
N GLN A 164 -33.19 37.60 29.45
CA GLN A 164 -32.90 36.48 28.56
C GLN A 164 -32.43 36.96 27.17
N GLN A 165 -33.07 38.00 26.63
CA GLN A 165 -32.63 38.60 25.36
C GLN A 165 -31.23 39.21 25.44
N ALA A 166 -30.94 39.95 26.55
CA ALA A 166 -29.62 40.53 26.77
C ALA A 166 -28.52 39.46 26.93
N GLN A 167 -28.84 38.39 27.66
CA GLN A 167 -27.94 37.22 27.80
C GLN A 167 -27.62 36.60 26.45
N ALA A 168 -28.60 36.35 25.58
CA ALA A 168 -28.43 35.83 24.24
C ALA A 168 -27.53 36.74 23.38
N ASN A 169 -27.74 38.07 23.47
CA ASN A 169 -26.91 39.06 22.77
C ASN A 169 -25.44 39.04 23.26
N THR A 170 -25.23 38.92 24.57
CA THR A 170 -23.88 38.78 25.16
C THR A 170 -23.20 37.53 24.66
N GLN A 171 -23.87 36.38 24.65
CA GLN A 171 -23.35 35.14 24.17
C GLN A 171 -22.97 35.21 22.67
N MET A 172 -23.80 35.85 21.85
CA MET A 172 -23.51 36.08 20.43
C MET A 172 -22.25 36.95 20.26
N ALA A 173 -22.09 38.00 21.01
CA ALA A 173 -20.94 38.89 20.97
C ALA A 173 -19.65 38.16 21.43
N GLU A 174 -19.74 37.30 22.47
CA GLU A 174 -18.67 36.50 22.98
C GLU A 174 -18.18 35.46 21.92
N VAL A 175 -19.10 34.77 21.27
CA VAL A 175 -18.77 33.83 20.18
C VAL A 175 -18.07 34.56 19.03
N ASN A 176 -18.55 35.72 18.60
CA ASN A 176 -17.95 36.53 17.57
C ASN A 176 -16.55 37.04 17.98
N TYR A 177 -16.35 37.44 19.22
CA TYR A 177 -15.05 37.79 19.76
C TYR A 177 -14.13 36.58 19.79
N GLY A 178 -14.62 35.37 20.14
CA GLY A 178 -13.88 34.14 20.08
C GLY A 178 -13.38 33.82 18.67
N TYR A 179 -14.16 34.12 17.65
CA TYR A 179 -13.76 33.87 16.24
C TYR A 179 -12.67 34.81 15.73
N THR A 180 -12.34 35.89 16.44
CA THR A 180 -11.18 36.74 16.12
C THR A 180 -9.85 36.01 16.33
N LYS A 181 -9.83 34.94 17.15
CA LYS A 181 -8.67 34.09 17.40
C LYS A 181 -8.88 32.76 16.71
N VAL A 182 -8.18 32.55 15.60
CA VAL A 182 -8.21 31.26 14.90
C VAL A 182 -7.24 30.32 15.54
N THR A 183 -7.75 29.25 16.14
CA THR A 183 -6.94 28.26 16.89
C THR A 183 -6.83 26.94 16.15
N ALA A 184 -5.78 26.17 16.43
CA ALA A 184 -5.59 24.83 15.92
C ALA A 184 -6.68 23.88 16.48
N PRO A 185 -7.44 23.17 15.63
CA PRO A 185 -8.50 22.25 16.08
C PRO A 185 -7.97 20.92 16.61
N PHE A 186 -6.76 20.55 16.25
CA PHE A 186 -6.05 19.32 16.68
C PHE A 186 -4.54 19.53 16.58
N ASP A 187 -3.78 18.61 17.13
CA ASP A 187 -2.31 18.57 17.02
C ASP A 187 -1.89 18.24 15.57
N GLY A 188 -1.10 19.11 14.95
CA GLY A 188 -0.74 18.91 13.55
C GLY A 188 0.29 19.91 13.03
N TYR A 189 0.61 19.80 11.75
CA TYR A 189 1.48 20.71 11.03
C TYR A 189 0.64 21.72 10.27
N VAL A 190 1.00 22.99 10.38
CA VAL A 190 0.32 24.07 9.66
C VAL A 190 1.12 24.37 8.39
N THR A 191 0.42 24.44 7.25
CA THR A 191 1.02 24.84 5.96
C THR A 191 1.47 26.29 5.97
N ALA A 192 2.09 26.74 4.90
CA ALA A 192 2.34 28.17 4.69
C ALA A 192 1.03 28.95 4.75
N HIS A 193 1.10 30.15 5.34
CA HIS A 193 -0.04 31.09 5.35
C HIS A 193 -0.37 31.56 3.94
N LEU A 194 -1.66 31.73 3.67
CA LEU A 194 -2.18 32.18 2.36
C LEU A 194 -2.53 33.65 2.35
N VAL A 195 -2.45 34.33 3.49
CA VAL A 195 -2.83 35.72 3.71
C VAL A 195 -1.72 36.45 4.48
N SER A 196 -1.63 37.74 4.31
CA SER A 196 -0.59 38.59 4.94
C SER A 196 -1.17 39.45 6.08
N VAL A 197 -0.30 39.80 7.05
CA VAL A 197 -0.67 40.76 8.10
C VAL A 197 -1.07 42.09 7.46
N GLY A 198 -2.19 42.65 7.91
CA GLY A 198 -2.80 43.85 7.35
C GLY A 198 -3.81 43.60 6.21
N GLU A 199 -4.01 42.34 5.79
CA GLU A 199 -4.99 41.97 4.77
C GLU A 199 -6.39 41.85 5.39
N LEU A 200 -7.41 42.28 4.66
CA LEU A 200 -8.82 42.14 5.05
C LEU A 200 -9.29 40.72 4.78
N VAL A 201 -9.66 39.99 5.83
CA VAL A 201 -10.13 38.60 5.75
C VAL A 201 -11.61 38.49 6.14
N GLY A 202 -12.25 37.38 5.78
CA GLY A 202 -13.63 37.08 6.17
C GLY A 202 -14.74 37.91 5.47
N ALA A 203 -14.35 38.73 4.48
CA ALA A 203 -15.31 39.52 3.71
C ALA A 203 -15.88 38.82 2.47
N SER A 204 -15.32 37.67 2.08
CA SER A 204 -15.62 36.97 0.83
C SER A 204 -16.56 35.77 1.05
N SER A 205 -17.19 35.35 -0.06
CA SER A 205 -17.86 34.05 -0.16
C SER A 205 -17.25 33.31 -1.37
N PRO A 206 -16.59 32.17 -1.18
CA PRO A 206 -16.38 31.41 0.07
C PRO A 206 -15.51 32.15 1.10
N PRO A 207 -15.53 31.73 2.37
CA PRO A 207 -14.70 32.32 3.43
C PRO A 207 -13.22 32.29 3.08
N THR A 208 -12.48 33.34 3.47
CA THR A 208 -11.04 33.44 3.23
C THR A 208 -10.30 32.30 3.96
N GLN A 209 -9.60 31.44 3.19
CA GLN A 209 -8.72 30.43 3.73
C GLN A 209 -7.41 31.08 4.18
N LEU A 210 -7.01 30.80 5.42
CA LEU A 210 -5.80 31.36 6.04
C LEU A 210 -4.59 30.42 5.91
N ALA A 211 -4.80 29.13 6.19
CA ALA A 211 -3.84 28.04 6.09
C ALA A 211 -4.57 26.70 6.14
N THR A 212 -3.83 25.60 6.00
CA THR A 212 -4.36 24.26 6.26
C THR A 212 -3.54 23.60 7.38
N ILE A 213 -4.22 22.92 8.29
CA ILE A 213 -3.58 22.09 9.32
C ILE A 213 -3.76 20.62 8.97
N VAL A 214 -2.67 19.82 9.06
CA VAL A 214 -2.66 18.41 8.73
C VAL A 214 -2.04 17.58 9.85
N ALA A 215 -2.63 16.43 10.17
CA ALA A 215 -2.04 15.44 11.06
C ALA A 215 -1.38 14.35 10.20
N LEU A 216 -0.09 14.09 10.46
CA LEU A 216 0.75 13.22 9.65
C LEU A 216 1.05 11.86 10.29
N ASP A 217 0.75 11.69 11.57
CA ASP A 217 0.94 10.44 12.30
C ASP A 217 -0.32 10.11 13.11
N PRO A 218 -0.90 8.94 12.87
CA PRO A 218 -0.65 8.03 11.76
C PRO A 218 -1.06 8.62 10.39
N ILE A 219 -0.70 7.94 9.30
CA ILE A 219 -1.03 8.38 7.94
C ILE A 219 -1.95 7.36 7.26
N TYR A 220 -2.87 7.81 6.43
CA TYR A 220 -3.68 6.95 5.58
C TYR A 220 -2.94 6.58 4.30
N VAL A 221 -3.14 5.35 3.86
CA VAL A 221 -2.75 4.86 2.55
C VAL A 221 -4.00 4.39 1.81
N ASN A 222 -4.38 5.13 0.78
CA ASN A 222 -5.54 4.83 -0.05
C ASN A 222 -5.08 4.04 -1.28
N PHE A 223 -5.76 2.95 -1.59
CA PHE A 223 -5.49 2.15 -2.77
C PHE A 223 -6.78 1.53 -3.30
N ASN A 224 -6.76 1.13 -4.57
CA ASN A 224 -7.90 0.55 -5.23
C ASN A 224 -7.59 -0.90 -5.61
N VAL A 225 -8.54 -1.79 -5.35
CA VAL A 225 -8.47 -3.22 -5.69
C VAL A 225 -9.45 -3.49 -6.80
N ASN A 226 -9.04 -4.17 -7.86
CA ASN A 226 -9.92 -4.51 -8.97
C ASN A 226 -10.98 -5.56 -8.55
N GLU A 227 -12.11 -5.59 -9.24
CA GLU A 227 -13.23 -6.47 -8.92
C GLU A 227 -12.85 -7.95 -8.94
N GLN A 228 -11.98 -8.38 -9.86
CA GLN A 228 -11.58 -9.79 -9.97
C GLN A 228 -10.80 -10.25 -8.72
N ASP A 229 -9.89 -9.41 -8.22
CA ASP A 229 -9.15 -9.71 -7.00
C ASP A 229 -10.05 -9.66 -5.77
N VAL A 230 -11.00 -8.72 -5.72
CA VAL A 230 -12.01 -8.66 -4.65
C VAL A 230 -12.82 -9.95 -4.61
N LEU A 231 -13.29 -10.45 -5.77
CA LEU A 231 -14.05 -11.69 -5.85
C LEU A 231 -13.21 -12.90 -5.44
N ARG A 232 -11.95 -12.97 -5.86
CA ARG A 232 -11.01 -14.04 -5.48
C ARG A 232 -10.75 -14.04 -3.97
N ILE A 233 -10.41 -12.90 -3.39
CA ILE A 233 -10.15 -12.76 -1.94
C ILE A 233 -11.41 -13.11 -1.14
N ARG A 234 -12.59 -12.66 -1.59
CA ARG A 234 -13.86 -12.94 -0.94
C ARG A 234 -14.24 -14.43 -1.00
N ALA A 235 -14.02 -15.09 -2.13
CA ALA A 235 -14.25 -16.53 -2.27
C ALA A 235 -13.33 -17.31 -1.32
N GLU A 236 -12.07 -16.91 -1.19
CA GLU A 236 -11.11 -17.54 -0.27
C GLU A 236 -11.48 -17.30 1.19
N ALA A 237 -11.87 -16.07 1.56
CA ALA A 237 -12.35 -15.73 2.89
C ALA A 237 -13.58 -16.58 3.28
N LEU A 238 -14.53 -16.75 2.37
CA LEU A 238 -15.73 -17.59 2.58
C LEU A 238 -15.35 -19.07 2.81
N ARG A 239 -14.41 -19.61 2.02
CA ARG A 239 -13.93 -21.00 2.20
C ARG A 239 -13.33 -21.23 3.57
N ARG A 240 -12.67 -20.22 4.15
CA ARG A 240 -12.02 -20.27 5.48
C ARG A 240 -12.93 -19.84 6.62
N GLY A 241 -14.15 -19.39 6.35
CA GLY A 241 -15.05 -18.85 7.36
C GLY A 241 -14.59 -17.50 7.95
N VAL A 242 -13.70 -16.77 7.25
CA VAL A 242 -13.19 -15.47 7.68
C VAL A 242 -14.28 -14.42 7.51
N THR A 243 -14.55 -13.66 8.56
CA THR A 243 -15.55 -12.59 8.55
C THR A 243 -14.99 -11.30 7.94
N VAL A 244 -15.88 -10.40 7.50
CA VAL A 244 -15.50 -9.06 7.02
C VAL A 244 -14.78 -8.25 8.11
N ALA A 245 -15.11 -8.49 9.38
CA ALA A 245 -14.46 -7.85 10.52
C ALA A 245 -12.98 -8.26 10.66
N GLU A 246 -12.69 -9.54 10.41
CA GLU A 246 -11.32 -10.07 10.42
C GLU A 246 -10.52 -9.59 9.21
N LEU A 247 -11.16 -9.42 8.04
CA LEU A 247 -10.52 -8.82 6.86
C LEU A 247 -10.05 -7.37 7.12
N ARG A 248 -10.76 -6.62 7.97
CA ARG A 248 -10.33 -5.26 8.39
C ARG A 248 -9.10 -5.25 9.30
N GLN A 249 -8.74 -6.38 9.88
CA GLN A 249 -7.56 -6.51 10.75
C GLN A 249 -6.32 -7.01 10.01
N LEU A 250 -6.45 -7.29 8.70
CA LEU A 250 -5.30 -7.73 7.91
C LEU A 250 -4.19 -6.68 7.95
N PRO A 251 -2.94 -7.11 8.11
CA PRO A 251 -1.81 -6.22 8.02
C PRO A 251 -1.72 -5.64 6.60
N VAL A 252 -1.31 -4.40 6.51
CA VAL A 252 -0.97 -3.71 5.26
C VAL A 252 0.49 -3.38 5.32
N GLU A 253 1.24 -3.83 4.34
CA GLU A 253 2.65 -3.55 4.24
C GLU A 253 2.86 -2.54 3.11
N VAL A 254 3.62 -1.49 3.41
CA VAL A 254 3.80 -0.34 2.52
C VAL A 254 5.28 -0.08 2.28
N GLY A 255 5.62 0.18 1.04
CA GLY A 255 6.98 0.57 0.63
C GLY A 255 6.95 1.81 -0.26
N LEU A 256 7.84 2.76 0.00
CA LEU A 256 8.09 3.88 -0.89
C LEU A 256 8.77 3.38 -2.18
N GLN A 257 8.70 4.17 -3.27
CA GLN A 257 9.30 3.78 -4.55
C GLN A 257 10.83 3.61 -4.48
N THR A 258 11.48 4.31 -3.55
CA THR A 258 12.93 4.26 -3.35
C THR A 258 13.40 3.18 -2.39
N GLU A 259 12.47 2.54 -1.67
CA GLU A 259 12.78 1.52 -0.67
C GLU A 259 12.74 0.12 -1.28
N GLN A 260 13.62 -0.74 -0.79
CA GLN A 260 13.55 -2.17 -1.09
C GLN A 260 12.56 -2.86 -0.14
N GLY A 261 11.65 -3.66 -0.70
CA GLY A 261 10.61 -4.34 0.08
C GLY A 261 9.49 -3.41 0.57
N TYR A 262 8.95 -3.71 1.76
CA TYR A 262 7.79 -3.05 2.35
C TYR A 262 8.03 -2.81 3.86
N PRO A 263 8.89 -1.84 4.24
CA PRO A 263 9.33 -1.67 5.62
C PRO A 263 8.27 -1.07 6.56
N HIS A 264 7.19 -0.49 6.02
CA HIS A 264 6.16 0.16 6.82
C HIS A 264 4.94 -0.75 6.99
N GLU A 265 4.69 -1.16 8.22
CA GLU A 265 3.56 -2.01 8.55
C GLU A 265 2.41 -1.21 9.14
N GLY A 266 1.21 -1.47 8.68
CA GLY A 266 -0.03 -0.88 9.16
C GLY A 266 -1.16 -1.91 9.20
N LYS A 267 -2.39 -1.41 9.29
CA LYS A 267 -3.61 -2.24 9.30
C LYS A 267 -4.62 -1.68 8.34
N LEU A 268 -5.46 -2.55 7.79
CA LEU A 268 -6.64 -2.11 7.06
C LEU A 268 -7.58 -1.36 8.01
N ASP A 269 -8.03 -0.18 7.60
CA ASP A 269 -8.95 0.68 8.35
C ASP A 269 -10.34 0.71 7.71
N TYR A 270 -10.37 0.78 6.38
CA TYR A 270 -11.62 0.93 5.65
C TYR A 270 -11.65 0.10 4.36
N LEU A 271 -12.80 -0.52 4.13
CA LEU A 271 -13.15 -1.18 2.87
C LEU A 271 -14.48 -0.55 2.40
N ALA A 272 -14.51 -0.03 1.20
CA ALA A 272 -15.73 0.54 0.64
C ALA A 272 -16.85 -0.52 0.55
N PRO A 273 -18.10 -0.16 0.86
CA PRO A 273 -19.23 -1.10 0.74
C PRO A 273 -19.66 -1.34 -0.71
N THR A 274 -19.20 -0.51 -1.65
CA THR A 274 -19.58 -0.51 -3.05
C THR A 274 -18.37 -0.45 -3.96
N ILE A 275 -18.46 -1.10 -5.12
CA ILE A 275 -17.47 -0.98 -6.20
C ILE A 275 -17.78 0.28 -7.00
N ASN A 276 -16.75 1.05 -7.34
CA ASN A 276 -16.88 2.18 -8.25
C ASN A 276 -17.16 1.65 -9.67
N GLN A 277 -18.37 1.90 -10.18
CA GLN A 277 -18.82 1.38 -11.48
C GLN A 277 -18.04 1.93 -12.68
N SER A 278 -17.47 3.13 -12.57
CA SER A 278 -16.68 3.73 -13.67
C SER A 278 -15.30 3.12 -13.83
N THR A 279 -14.71 2.59 -12.73
CA THR A 279 -13.35 2.04 -12.71
C THR A 279 -13.31 0.54 -12.46
N GLY A 280 -14.43 -0.09 -12.04
CA GLY A 280 -14.46 -1.50 -11.65
C GLY A 280 -13.60 -1.81 -10.44
N THR A 281 -13.39 -0.84 -9.53
CA THR A 281 -12.49 -1.00 -8.39
C THR A 281 -13.18 -0.76 -7.05
N LEU A 282 -12.69 -1.44 -6.02
CA LEU A 282 -13.05 -1.24 -4.62
C LEU A 282 -12.02 -0.32 -3.96
N ALA A 283 -12.49 0.78 -3.37
CA ALA A 283 -11.61 1.65 -2.59
C ALA A 283 -11.31 1.03 -1.23
N VAL A 284 -10.04 0.99 -0.88
CA VAL A 284 -9.51 0.43 0.37
C VAL A 284 -8.58 1.45 1.00
N ARG A 285 -8.56 1.50 2.33
CA ARG A 285 -7.69 2.39 3.09
C ARG A 285 -6.99 1.62 4.19
N GLY A 286 -5.67 1.79 4.26
CA GLY A 286 -4.82 1.35 5.34
C GLY A 286 -4.47 2.51 6.28
N LEU A 287 -4.22 2.20 7.55
CA LEU A 287 -3.71 3.12 8.56
C LEU A 287 -2.31 2.67 8.94
N VAL A 288 -1.32 3.53 8.71
CA VAL A 288 0.10 3.22 8.91
C VAL A 288 0.72 4.20 9.89
N PRO A 289 1.42 3.75 10.94
CA PRO A 289 2.19 4.63 11.82
C PRO A 289 3.27 5.37 11.04
N ASN A 290 3.46 6.67 11.34
CA ASN A 290 4.41 7.53 10.65
C ASN A 290 5.18 8.44 11.60
N PRO A 291 5.79 7.89 12.69
CA PRO A 291 6.41 8.70 13.75
C PRO A 291 7.57 9.55 13.23
N ASN A 292 8.31 9.05 12.25
CA ASN A 292 9.45 9.74 11.64
C ASN A 292 9.06 10.64 10.46
N ARG A 293 7.78 10.71 10.11
CA ARG A 293 7.25 11.50 8.99
C ARG A 293 7.93 11.19 7.65
N THR A 294 8.34 9.95 7.47
CA THR A 294 8.96 9.47 6.23
C THR A 294 7.97 9.54 5.07
N MET A 295 6.69 9.32 5.37
CA MET A 295 5.60 9.42 4.39
C MET A 295 4.92 10.79 4.52
N LEU A 296 4.93 11.56 3.43
CA LEU A 296 4.15 12.79 3.32
C LEU A 296 2.86 12.54 2.52
N PRO A 297 1.77 13.28 2.80
CA PRO A 297 0.55 13.20 2.00
C PRO A 297 0.82 13.44 0.52
N GLY A 298 0.19 12.63 -0.35
CA GLY A 298 0.36 12.72 -1.79
C GLY A 298 1.46 11.81 -2.37
N TYR A 299 2.24 11.13 -1.57
CA TYR A 299 3.23 10.17 -2.07
C TYR A 299 2.55 8.96 -2.70
N PHE A 300 3.09 8.49 -3.82
CA PHE A 300 2.76 7.19 -4.38
C PHE A 300 3.56 6.11 -3.67
N VAL A 301 2.87 5.07 -3.26
CA VAL A 301 3.43 3.97 -2.48
C VAL A 301 3.04 2.63 -3.09
N ARG A 302 3.90 1.62 -2.90
CA ARG A 302 3.57 0.23 -3.16
C ARG A 302 2.91 -0.33 -1.92
N VAL A 303 1.83 -1.06 -2.10
CA VAL A 303 1.05 -1.66 -1.02
C VAL A 303 0.94 -3.13 -1.28
N ARG A 304 1.20 -3.96 -0.27
CA ARG A 304 0.85 -5.38 -0.33
C ARG A 304 0.04 -5.79 0.90
N VAL A 305 -0.94 -6.64 0.65
CA VAL A 305 -1.85 -7.16 1.67
C VAL A 305 -1.85 -8.67 1.58
N PRO A 306 -1.47 -9.39 2.66
CA PRO A 306 -1.53 -10.84 2.66
C PRO A 306 -3.00 -11.28 2.72
N TYR A 307 -3.45 -12.06 1.74
CA TYR A 307 -4.83 -12.53 1.71
C TYR A 307 -4.97 -14.05 1.86
N GLU A 308 -3.89 -14.79 1.59
CA GLU A 308 -3.91 -16.23 1.65
C GLU A 308 -2.58 -16.78 2.22
N LYS A 309 -2.67 -17.67 3.19
CA LYS A 309 -1.55 -18.50 3.63
C LYS A 309 -1.81 -19.92 3.14
N SER A 310 -1.06 -20.37 2.15
CA SER A 310 -1.09 -21.75 1.65
C SER A 310 -0.16 -22.62 2.50
N GLY A 311 -0.66 -23.75 3.01
CA GLY A 311 0.10 -24.60 3.90
C GLY A 311 1.22 -25.40 3.24
N ASP A 312 1.03 -25.83 1.98
CA ASP A 312 1.94 -26.74 1.28
C ASP A 312 2.01 -26.41 -0.21
N ALA A 313 2.69 -25.33 -0.56
CA ALA A 313 3.00 -25.04 -1.95
C ALA A 313 4.23 -25.84 -2.43
N LEU A 314 4.17 -26.32 -3.67
CA LEU A 314 5.28 -26.96 -4.33
C LEU A 314 6.11 -25.90 -5.07
N LEU A 315 7.41 -25.84 -4.77
CA LEU A 315 8.32 -24.89 -5.36
C LEU A 315 9.39 -25.62 -6.18
N VAL A 316 9.68 -25.08 -7.35
CA VAL A 316 10.76 -25.54 -8.22
C VAL A 316 11.61 -24.33 -8.65
N PRO A 317 12.90 -24.52 -9.01
CA PRO A 317 13.68 -23.43 -9.58
C PRO A 317 13.05 -22.94 -10.89
N ASP A 318 13.04 -21.63 -11.12
CA ASP A 318 12.55 -21.02 -12.36
C ASP A 318 13.29 -21.53 -13.60
N THR A 319 14.57 -21.91 -13.43
CA THR A 319 15.41 -22.50 -14.46
C THR A 319 14.93 -23.87 -14.97
N ALA A 320 14.08 -24.57 -14.19
CA ALA A 320 13.49 -25.85 -14.60
C ALA A 320 12.28 -25.69 -15.53
N LEU A 321 11.77 -24.46 -15.69
CA LEU A 321 10.56 -24.19 -16.46
C LEU A 321 10.84 -24.06 -17.96
N GLY A 322 10.13 -24.81 -18.77
CA GLY A 322 10.05 -24.65 -20.22
C GLY A 322 8.78 -23.92 -20.63
N SER A 323 8.77 -23.40 -21.85
CA SER A 323 7.58 -22.78 -22.46
C SER A 323 7.41 -23.24 -23.90
N ASP A 324 6.19 -23.59 -24.28
CA ASP A 324 5.82 -23.95 -25.65
C ASP A 324 4.49 -23.27 -26.06
N GLN A 325 3.91 -23.67 -27.20
CA GLN A 325 2.62 -23.12 -27.66
C GLN A 325 1.45 -23.51 -26.75
N GLY A 326 1.57 -24.59 -25.96
CA GLY A 326 0.58 -25.06 -25.01
C GLY A 326 0.68 -24.36 -23.64
N GLY A 327 1.74 -23.56 -23.42
CA GLY A 327 1.96 -22.84 -22.15
C GLY A 327 3.27 -23.22 -21.47
N ARG A 328 3.29 -23.06 -20.15
CA ARG A 328 4.45 -23.41 -19.32
C ARG A 328 4.44 -24.88 -18.96
N TYR A 329 5.60 -25.53 -19.01
CA TYR A 329 5.74 -26.94 -18.70
C TYR A 329 6.98 -27.25 -17.88
N LEU A 330 6.97 -28.39 -17.19
CA LEU A 330 8.11 -29.00 -16.54
C LEU A 330 8.40 -30.36 -17.17
N LEU A 331 9.68 -30.75 -17.17
CA LEU A 331 10.11 -32.08 -17.53
C LEU A 331 10.19 -32.92 -16.25
N VAL A 332 9.39 -33.98 -16.19
CA VAL A 332 9.32 -34.89 -15.05
C VAL A 332 9.84 -36.26 -15.46
N VAL A 333 10.64 -36.91 -14.64
CA VAL A 333 11.16 -38.25 -14.89
C VAL A 333 10.29 -39.25 -14.12
N ASN A 334 9.66 -40.17 -14.86
CA ASN A 334 8.80 -41.19 -14.27
C ASN A 334 9.60 -42.35 -13.62
N ALA A 335 8.92 -43.37 -13.07
CA ALA A 335 9.52 -44.49 -12.40
C ALA A 335 10.44 -45.34 -13.33
N GLU A 336 10.15 -45.37 -14.64
CA GLU A 336 10.87 -46.07 -15.68
C GLU A 336 12.06 -45.27 -16.24
N ASN A 337 12.35 -44.10 -15.63
CA ASN A 337 13.38 -43.15 -16.05
C ASN A 337 13.12 -42.56 -17.45
N VAL A 338 11.87 -42.42 -17.85
CA VAL A 338 11.45 -41.76 -19.08
C VAL A 338 11.03 -40.34 -18.76
N VAL A 339 11.43 -39.40 -19.62
CA VAL A 339 11.05 -37.97 -19.50
C VAL A 339 9.62 -37.74 -19.98
N GLU A 340 8.80 -37.13 -19.15
CA GLU A 340 7.45 -36.68 -19.49
C GLU A 340 7.41 -35.16 -19.48
N GLN A 341 6.84 -34.58 -20.52
CA GLN A 341 6.50 -33.15 -20.52
C GLN A 341 5.12 -32.96 -19.88
N ARG A 342 5.07 -32.15 -18.84
CA ARG A 342 3.83 -31.90 -18.13
C ARG A 342 3.56 -30.40 -18.04
N HIS A 343 2.41 -29.96 -18.59
CA HIS A 343 1.97 -28.58 -18.48
C HIS A 343 1.58 -28.27 -17.05
N VAL A 344 2.00 -27.10 -16.58
CA VAL A 344 1.80 -26.65 -15.19
C VAL A 344 1.24 -25.24 -15.14
N GLN A 345 0.46 -24.98 -14.11
CA GLN A 345 0.05 -23.62 -13.76
C GLN A 345 1.06 -23.07 -12.73
N THR A 346 1.61 -21.92 -13.05
CA THR A 346 2.62 -21.26 -12.20
C THR A 346 2.02 -20.13 -11.40
N GLY A 347 2.37 -20.07 -10.12
CA GLY A 347 2.06 -18.96 -9.23
C GLY A 347 3.18 -17.92 -9.16
N PRO A 348 3.25 -17.16 -8.06
CA PRO A 348 4.30 -16.16 -7.85
C PRO A 348 5.69 -16.79 -7.70
N THR A 349 6.71 -15.98 -7.98
CA THR A 349 8.10 -16.33 -7.68
C THR A 349 8.41 -15.92 -6.24
N GLU A 350 8.96 -16.85 -5.47
CA GLU A 350 9.46 -16.63 -4.12
C GLU A 350 10.94 -16.20 -4.15
N ASP A 351 11.40 -15.67 -3.01
CA ASP A 351 12.79 -15.27 -2.84
C ASP A 351 13.74 -16.44 -3.15
N GLY A 352 14.80 -16.16 -3.91
CA GLY A 352 15.76 -17.15 -4.33
C GLY A 352 15.48 -17.82 -5.67
N GLY A 353 14.59 -17.25 -6.50
CA GLY A 353 14.29 -17.78 -7.85
C GLY A 353 13.50 -19.09 -7.83
N LEU A 354 12.75 -19.33 -6.74
CA LEU A 354 11.84 -20.47 -6.64
C LEU A 354 10.46 -20.08 -7.12
N LEU A 355 9.93 -20.86 -8.07
CA LEU A 355 8.61 -20.64 -8.63
C LEU A 355 7.60 -21.58 -7.98
N VAL A 356 6.47 -21.02 -7.57
CA VAL A 356 5.34 -21.80 -7.03
C VAL A 356 4.61 -22.49 -8.19
N ILE A 357 4.34 -23.79 -8.02
CA ILE A 357 3.48 -24.54 -8.94
C ILE A 357 2.13 -24.75 -8.30
N GLU A 358 1.08 -24.21 -8.94
CA GLU A 358 -0.28 -24.26 -8.42
C GLU A 358 -1.01 -25.54 -8.83
N ASP A 359 -0.73 -26.02 -10.05
CA ASP A 359 -1.36 -27.24 -10.59
C ASP A 359 -0.42 -27.93 -11.56
N GLY A 360 -0.64 -29.24 -11.75
CA GLY A 360 0.09 -30.08 -12.72
C GLY A 360 1.32 -30.79 -12.16
N LEU A 361 1.70 -30.60 -10.87
CA LEU A 361 2.85 -31.25 -10.25
C LEU A 361 2.46 -32.03 -9.00
N LYS A 362 3.02 -33.21 -8.81
CA LYS A 362 2.85 -34.02 -7.61
C LYS A 362 4.04 -33.83 -6.64
N PRO A 363 3.79 -34.00 -5.34
CA PRO A 363 4.85 -33.80 -4.35
C PRO A 363 6.09 -34.70 -4.48
N ASP A 364 5.93 -35.88 -5.06
CA ASP A 364 6.99 -36.90 -5.19
C ASP A 364 7.56 -36.97 -6.62
N ASP A 365 7.15 -36.07 -7.51
CA ASP A 365 7.65 -36.01 -8.88
C ASP A 365 9.12 -35.61 -8.91
N ARG A 366 9.88 -36.26 -9.81
CA ARG A 366 11.30 -35.96 -10.06
C ARG A 366 11.38 -34.94 -11.21
N VAL A 367 11.54 -33.67 -10.88
CA VAL A 367 11.63 -32.58 -11.85
C VAL A 367 13.05 -32.39 -12.34
N VAL A 368 13.28 -32.27 -13.63
CA VAL A 368 14.57 -31.96 -14.23
C VAL A 368 14.92 -30.51 -13.95
N ILE A 369 16.01 -30.30 -13.17
CA ILE A 369 16.46 -28.95 -12.78
C ILE A 369 17.67 -28.47 -13.56
N ALA A 370 18.47 -29.43 -14.12
CA ALA A 370 19.58 -29.11 -15.00
C ALA A 370 19.72 -30.17 -16.09
N GLY A 371 20.31 -29.80 -17.24
CA GLY A 371 20.41 -30.67 -18.40
C GLY A 371 19.14 -30.76 -19.25
N ILE A 372 18.27 -29.79 -19.19
CA ILE A 372 16.95 -29.72 -19.89
C ILE A 372 17.09 -29.99 -21.39
N LEU A 373 18.17 -29.49 -22.04
CA LEU A 373 18.43 -29.72 -23.46
C LEU A 373 18.70 -31.19 -23.83
N ARG A 374 19.04 -32.03 -22.84
CA ARG A 374 19.27 -33.46 -23.00
C ARG A 374 18.05 -34.30 -22.62
N ALA A 375 17.12 -33.71 -21.88
CA ALA A 375 15.91 -34.37 -21.44
C ALA A 375 14.81 -34.28 -22.49
N ILE A 376 14.89 -35.15 -23.52
CA ILE A 376 13.92 -35.19 -24.63
C ILE A 376 12.69 -35.98 -24.17
N PRO A 377 11.47 -35.41 -24.26
CA PRO A 377 10.24 -36.13 -23.93
C PRO A 377 10.13 -37.48 -24.63
N GLY A 378 9.75 -38.52 -23.89
CA GLY A 378 9.62 -39.89 -24.36
C GLY A 378 10.93 -40.70 -24.39
N GLN A 379 12.08 -40.11 -24.08
CA GLN A 379 13.36 -40.80 -24.01
C GLN A 379 13.78 -41.17 -22.59
N LYS A 380 14.56 -42.26 -22.46
CA LYS A 380 15.15 -42.65 -21.17
C LYS A 380 16.35 -41.78 -20.86
N VAL A 381 16.47 -41.39 -19.58
CA VAL A 381 17.58 -40.63 -19.04
C VAL A 381 18.16 -41.31 -17.80
N ASP A 382 19.36 -40.91 -17.43
CA ASP A 382 20.01 -41.32 -16.16
C ASP A 382 19.84 -40.20 -15.13
N PRO A 383 18.81 -40.27 -14.24
CA PRO A 383 18.49 -39.20 -13.32
C PRO A 383 19.49 -39.17 -12.14
N GLN A 384 20.19 -38.06 -11.98
CA GLN A 384 21.01 -37.77 -10.82
C GLN A 384 20.23 -36.97 -9.83
N LEU A 385 19.91 -37.54 -8.65
CA LEU A 385 19.11 -36.87 -7.64
C LEU A 385 19.95 -35.77 -6.97
N GLN A 386 19.51 -34.51 -7.11
CA GLN A 386 20.12 -33.38 -6.42
C GLN A 386 19.07 -32.70 -5.48
N LYS A 387 19.58 -32.06 -4.44
CA LYS A 387 18.74 -31.19 -3.61
C LYS A 387 18.69 -29.80 -4.24
N ILE A 388 17.50 -29.21 -4.29
CA ILE A 388 17.34 -27.80 -4.67
C ILE A 388 18.05 -26.95 -3.61
N GLU A 389 19.17 -26.33 -3.97
CA GLU A 389 19.85 -25.39 -3.08
C GLU A 389 19.03 -24.10 -3.02
N GLN A 390 18.61 -23.73 -1.80
CA GLN A 390 18.08 -22.39 -1.58
C GLN A 390 19.28 -21.44 -1.59
N PRO A 391 19.32 -20.42 -2.46
CA PRO A 391 20.32 -19.40 -2.35
C PRO A 391 20.19 -18.77 -0.96
N LYS A 392 21.26 -18.81 -0.18
CA LYS A 392 21.32 -18.10 1.10
C LYS A 392 21.21 -16.62 0.77
N VAL A 393 20.12 -16.01 1.20
CA VAL A 393 20.03 -14.56 1.28
C VAL A 393 21.04 -14.14 2.34
N ASP A 394 22.22 -13.73 1.91
CA ASP A 394 23.23 -13.15 2.80
C ASP A 394 22.68 -11.82 3.35
N ALA A 395 22.02 -11.92 4.48
CA ALA A 395 21.72 -10.78 5.35
C ALA A 395 23.01 -10.36 6.07
N LYS A 396 23.98 -9.81 5.32
CA LYS A 396 25.12 -9.09 5.88
C LYS A 396 25.24 -7.74 5.18
N VAL A 397 24.54 -6.78 5.70
CA VAL A 397 25.00 -5.40 5.61
C VAL A 397 26.15 -5.28 6.60
N ASP A 398 27.39 -5.41 6.10
CA ASP A 398 28.59 -5.05 6.87
C ASP A 398 28.54 -3.55 7.17
N THR A 399 28.04 -3.21 8.34
CA THR A 399 28.32 -1.92 8.99
C THR A 399 29.76 -1.92 9.45
N LYS A 400 30.69 -1.75 8.52
CA LYS A 400 32.06 -1.41 8.85
C LYS A 400 32.12 0.08 9.20
N ALA A 401 31.97 0.38 10.47
CA ALA A 401 32.32 1.67 11.02
C ALA A 401 33.85 1.82 10.89
N ASP A 402 34.27 2.60 9.90
CA ASP A 402 35.64 2.99 9.73
C ASP A 402 35.96 4.07 10.77
N GLY A 403 36.61 3.63 11.84
CA GLY A 403 37.12 4.50 12.89
C GLY A 403 38.32 5.28 12.39
N ALA A 404 38.09 6.44 11.80
CA ALA A 404 39.15 7.40 11.53
C ALA A 404 39.65 8.01 12.85
N LYS A 405 40.84 7.60 13.27
CA LYS A 405 41.65 8.28 14.30
C LYS A 405 41.99 9.69 13.78
N THR A 406 41.44 10.69 14.44
CA THR A 406 41.94 12.07 14.33
C THR A 406 43.22 12.20 15.09
N ASP A 407 44.31 12.35 14.37
CA ASP A 407 45.61 12.77 14.88
C ASP A 407 45.59 14.30 15.05
N GLY A 408 45.99 14.73 16.25
CA GLY A 408 45.99 16.12 16.62
C GLY A 408 47.19 16.87 16.04
N SER A 409 46.97 17.96 15.37
CA SER A 409 47.98 19.01 15.19
C SER A 409 47.34 20.37 15.49
N LYS A 410 48.01 21.08 16.46
CA LYS A 410 47.74 22.42 16.92
C LYS A 410 47.76 23.45 15.77
N PRO A 411 47.01 24.53 15.87
CA PRO A 411 47.18 25.67 14.98
C PRO A 411 48.31 26.57 15.47
N ASP A 412 49.14 26.97 14.53
CA ASP A 412 50.18 27.96 14.67
C ASP A 412 49.60 29.35 14.37
N ASP A 413 49.87 30.29 15.31
CA ASP A 413 49.53 31.70 15.24
C ASP A 413 50.51 32.41 14.32
N SER A 414 50.05 33.11 13.27
CA SER A 414 50.78 34.32 12.80
C SER A 414 49.88 35.26 11.99
N LYS A 415 49.55 36.32 12.63
CA LYS A 415 49.63 37.75 12.23
C LYS A 415 49.47 38.15 10.76
N ALA A 416 48.60 39.09 10.64
CA ALA A 416 48.78 40.47 10.11
C ALA A 416 48.21 40.76 8.75
N SER A 417 47.31 41.69 8.75
CA SER A 417 47.39 43.06 8.28
C SER A 417 46.86 43.38 6.86
N SER A 418 45.91 44.31 6.89
CA SER A 418 45.65 45.40 5.94
C SER A 418 45.15 45.10 4.51
N LYS A 419 43.95 45.41 4.18
CA LYS A 419 43.47 46.70 3.64
C LYS A 419 41.96 46.70 3.50
#